data_ac79c2002a4466791698c1bb50b7b7b0
#
_entry.id   ac79c2002a4466791698c1bb50b7b7b0
#
_cell.length_a   1.000
_cell.length_b   1.000
_cell.length_c   1.000
_cell.angle_alpha   90.00
_cell.angle_beta   90.00
_cell.angle_gamma   90.00
#
_symmetry.space_group_name_H-M   'P 1'
#
loop_
_entity.id
_entity.type
_entity.pdbx_description
1 polymer ?
#
loop_
_entity_poly.entity_id
_entity_poly.type
_entity_poly.pdbx_seq_one_letter_code
_entity_poly.pdbx_strand_id
1 'polypeptide(L)'
;MGLTSIGPEAFYGCSGLTSLTLPSGITSIGRSAFQGCSGLTSLILPSALTSIDDDTFHGCSGLTSLTMPSGITSIGFMAFGWCTGLTSLVLPSSLKSIDQMAFQDCSGLTSLVLPPNLNSIGNWAFASCSGLTSLVLPSKGVSIGNYAFVGCTSLKSLTFSSCPNW
;
A
#
# COMPACT_ATOMS: atom_id res chain seq x y z
N MET A 1 -2.56 27.12 14.67
CA MET A 1 -1.85 26.34 13.61
C MET A 1 -1.70 24.92 14.12
N GLY A 2 -2.08 23.92 13.33
CA GLY A 2 -1.95 22.50 13.67
C GLY A 2 -0.71 21.87 13.04
N LEU A 3 -0.45 20.59 13.36
CA LEU A 3 0.62 19.79 12.76
C LEU A 3 0.33 19.58 11.25
N THR A 4 1.32 19.91 10.42
CA THR A 4 1.19 19.82 8.94
C THR A 4 2.07 18.74 8.32
N SER A 5 3.06 18.23 9.04
CA SER A 5 3.95 17.18 8.55
C SER A 5 4.46 16.30 9.68
N ILE A 6 4.81 15.05 9.31
CA ILE A 6 5.55 14.11 10.15
C ILE A 6 6.88 13.87 9.46
N GLY A 7 7.97 14.11 10.19
CA GLY A 7 9.33 13.95 9.66
C GLY A 7 9.72 12.48 9.43
N PRO A 8 10.82 12.24 8.71
CA PRO A 8 11.37 10.90 8.53
C PRO A 8 11.64 10.22 9.87
N GLU A 9 11.34 8.92 9.96
CA GLU A 9 11.62 8.05 11.11
C GLU A 9 11.00 8.52 12.45
N ALA A 10 10.07 9.50 12.44
CA ALA A 10 9.55 10.15 13.64
C ALA A 10 8.95 9.18 14.68
N PHE A 11 8.37 8.05 14.24
CA PHE A 11 7.80 6.99 15.07
C PHE A 11 8.39 5.61 14.75
N TYR A 12 9.62 5.59 14.23
CA TYR A 12 10.30 4.35 13.88
C TYR A 12 10.34 3.39 15.08
N GLY A 13 9.90 2.16 14.88
CA GLY A 13 9.97 1.11 15.91
C GLY A 13 9.00 1.29 17.07
N CYS A 14 8.02 2.19 17.00
CA CYS A 14 7.01 2.36 18.04
C CYS A 14 6.04 1.17 18.06
N SER A 15 6.54 -0.03 18.37
CA SER A 15 5.80 -1.31 18.30
C SER A 15 4.63 -1.39 19.28
N GLY A 16 4.64 -0.59 20.34
CA GLY A 16 3.52 -0.50 21.30
C GLY A 16 2.39 0.43 20.86
N LEU A 17 2.53 1.15 19.74
CA LEU A 17 1.50 2.03 19.22
C LEU A 17 0.37 1.18 18.60
N THR A 18 -0.80 1.17 19.22
CA THR A 18 -1.94 0.33 18.79
C THR A 18 -2.98 1.10 17.98
N SER A 19 -3.07 2.40 18.20
CA SER A 19 -3.99 3.29 17.49
C SER A 19 -3.34 4.62 17.19
N LEU A 20 -3.70 5.23 16.07
CA LEU A 20 -3.17 6.51 15.64
C LEU A 20 -4.28 7.33 14.98
N THR A 21 -4.45 8.56 15.47
CA THR A 21 -5.33 9.54 14.81
C THR A 21 -4.48 10.69 14.31
N LEU A 22 -4.40 10.81 13.00
CA LEU A 22 -3.64 11.87 12.34
C LEU A 22 -4.54 13.10 12.11
N PRO A 23 -4.05 14.32 12.43
CA PRO A 23 -4.77 15.55 12.11
C PRO A 23 -5.00 15.69 10.59
N SER A 24 -6.16 16.22 10.21
CA SER A 24 -6.52 16.42 8.80
C SER A 24 -5.61 17.39 8.03
N GLY A 25 -4.87 18.24 8.77
CA GLY A 25 -3.93 19.22 8.19
C GLY A 25 -2.59 18.64 7.75
N ILE A 26 -2.32 17.34 7.98
CA ILE A 26 -1.07 16.73 7.55
C ILE A 26 -1.06 16.56 6.03
N THR A 27 -0.03 17.12 5.40
CA THR A 27 0.20 17.09 3.95
C THR A 27 1.36 16.19 3.56
N SER A 28 2.22 15.78 4.51
CA SER A 28 3.34 14.87 4.25
C SER A 28 3.67 14.00 5.46
N ILE A 29 4.03 12.75 5.16
CA ILE A 29 4.58 11.79 6.11
C ILE A 29 5.88 11.29 5.50
N GLY A 30 6.98 11.48 6.22
CA GLY A 30 8.31 11.20 5.70
C GLY A 30 8.66 9.71 5.68
N ARG A 31 9.77 9.41 5.01
CA ARG A 31 10.33 8.07 4.89
C ARG A 31 10.45 7.39 6.26
N SER A 32 10.09 6.11 6.32
CA SER A 32 10.19 5.26 7.52
C SER A 32 9.47 5.81 8.75
N ALA A 33 8.56 6.79 8.61
CA ALA A 33 7.97 7.49 9.75
C ALA A 33 7.26 6.57 10.75
N PHE A 34 6.67 5.48 10.28
CA PHE A 34 5.98 4.47 11.10
C PHE A 34 6.54 3.07 10.89
N GLN A 35 7.77 2.95 10.34
CA GLN A 35 8.39 1.64 10.13
C GLN A 35 8.49 0.87 11.44
N GLY A 36 8.05 -0.40 11.42
CA GLY A 36 8.11 -1.26 12.60
C GLY A 36 7.06 -0.97 13.68
N CYS A 37 6.05 -0.13 13.41
CA CYS A 37 4.91 0.05 14.30
C CYS A 37 4.00 -1.19 14.29
N SER A 38 4.51 -2.33 14.73
CA SER A 38 3.87 -3.64 14.60
C SER A 38 2.57 -3.80 15.40
N GLY A 39 2.36 -2.97 16.41
CA GLY A 39 1.11 -2.94 17.19
C GLY A 39 -0.03 -2.20 16.52
N LEU A 40 0.23 -1.40 15.48
CA LEU A 40 -0.78 -0.58 14.82
C LEU A 40 -1.76 -1.46 14.06
N THR A 41 -3.06 -1.39 14.42
CA THR A 41 -4.07 -2.29 13.86
C THR A 41 -4.89 -1.66 12.73
N SER A 42 -5.06 -0.36 12.77
CA SER A 42 -5.79 0.39 11.74
C SER A 42 -5.24 1.81 11.61
N LEU A 43 -5.39 2.37 10.41
CA LEU A 43 -4.91 3.71 10.11
C LEU A 43 -5.82 4.37 9.07
N ILE A 44 -6.19 5.62 9.35
CA ILE A 44 -6.86 6.49 8.38
C ILE A 44 -5.88 7.60 8.01
N LEU A 45 -5.48 7.63 6.77
CA LEU A 45 -4.55 8.63 6.26
C LEU A 45 -5.27 9.97 5.98
N PRO A 46 -4.63 11.12 6.28
CA PRO A 46 -5.19 12.43 6.00
C PRO A 46 -5.48 12.66 4.50
N SER A 47 -6.60 13.31 4.22
CA SER A 47 -7.08 13.53 2.84
C SER A 47 -6.17 14.40 1.98
N ALA A 48 -5.28 15.19 2.60
CA ALA A 48 -4.34 16.06 1.91
C ALA A 48 -3.07 15.35 1.41
N LEU A 49 -2.86 14.07 1.78
CA LEU A 49 -1.72 13.30 1.29
C LEU A 49 -1.86 12.98 -0.20
N THR A 50 -0.76 13.12 -0.93
CA THR A 50 -0.68 12.81 -2.36
C THR A 50 0.27 11.66 -2.68
N SER A 51 1.10 11.25 -1.73
CA SER A 51 2.03 10.12 -1.85
C SER A 51 2.23 9.41 -0.52
N ILE A 52 2.64 8.16 -0.58
CA ILE A 52 3.21 7.41 0.54
C ILE A 52 4.69 7.25 0.23
N ASP A 53 5.54 7.76 1.13
CA ASP A 53 7.01 7.70 0.97
C ASP A 53 7.57 6.30 1.23
N ASP A 54 8.86 6.14 0.93
CA ASP A 54 9.58 4.88 1.10
C ASP A 54 9.52 4.40 2.56
N ASP A 55 9.35 3.09 2.74
CA ASP A 55 9.36 2.41 4.03
C ASP A 55 8.36 2.94 5.07
N THR A 56 7.46 3.87 4.72
CA THR A 56 6.63 4.61 5.68
C THR A 56 5.91 3.70 6.69
N PHE A 57 5.34 2.59 6.23
CA PHE A 57 4.63 1.59 7.06
C PHE A 57 5.26 0.20 6.97
N HIS A 58 6.52 0.10 6.57
CA HIS A 58 7.23 -1.17 6.49
C HIS A 58 7.20 -1.89 7.84
N GLY A 59 6.83 -3.16 7.85
CA GLY A 59 6.79 -3.97 9.08
C GLY A 59 5.65 -3.62 10.05
N CYS A 60 4.64 -2.86 9.62
CA CYS A 60 3.41 -2.68 10.39
C CYS A 60 2.56 -3.97 10.35
N SER A 61 3.07 -5.04 10.94
CA SER A 61 2.51 -6.39 10.81
C SER A 61 1.14 -6.57 11.47
N GLY A 62 0.78 -5.70 12.41
CA GLY A 62 -0.55 -5.68 13.03
C GLY A 62 -1.62 -4.97 12.20
N LEU A 63 -1.23 -4.24 11.14
CA LEU A 63 -2.17 -3.46 10.34
C LEU A 63 -3.09 -4.38 9.55
N THR A 64 -4.38 -4.38 9.88
CA THR A 64 -5.37 -5.25 9.24
C THR A 64 -6.18 -4.53 8.16
N SER A 65 -6.33 -3.23 8.30
CA SER A 65 -7.06 -2.39 7.35
C SER A 65 -6.39 -1.03 7.19
N LEU A 66 -6.49 -0.49 5.97
CA LEU A 66 -5.94 0.81 5.60
C LEU A 66 -6.93 1.53 4.69
N THR A 67 -7.24 2.77 5.04
CA THR A 67 -8.02 3.66 4.17
C THR A 67 -7.09 4.69 3.56
N MET A 68 -6.89 4.60 2.24
CA MET A 68 -6.10 5.56 1.47
C MET A 68 -6.98 6.71 0.97
N PRO A 69 -6.51 7.97 1.09
CA PRO A 69 -7.22 9.11 0.51
C PRO A 69 -7.21 9.07 -1.02
N SER A 70 -8.25 9.65 -1.61
CA SER A 70 -8.44 9.66 -3.07
C SER A 70 -7.39 10.48 -3.84
N GLY A 71 -6.54 11.25 -3.15
CA GLY A 71 -5.47 12.06 -3.75
C GLY A 71 -4.14 11.32 -3.96
N ILE A 72 -3.98 10.10 -3.43
CA ILE A 72 -2.71 9.37 -3.54
C ILE A 72 -2.44 9.00 -4.99
N THR A 73 -1.26 9.41 -5.47
CA THR A 73 -0.80 9.16 -6.85
C THR A 73 0.37 8.18 -6.93
N SER A 74 1.12 8.00 -5.83
CA SER A 74 2.27 7.09 -5.78
C SER A 74 2.44 6.43 -4.42
N ILE A 75 2.92 5.19 -4.44
CA ILE A 75 3.31 4.42 -3.26
C ILE A 75 4.78 4.05 -3.45
N GLY A 76 5.63 4.46 -2.50
CA GLY A 76 7.07 4.36 -2.55
C GLY A 76 7.63 2.96 -2.29
N PHE A 77 8.97 2.87 -2.35
CA PHE A 77 9.72 1.65 -2.12
C PHE A 77 9.40 1.04 -0.74
N MET A 78 9.08 -0.24 -0.70
CA MET A 78 8.76 -1.00 0.51
C MET A 78 7.72 -0.35 1.46
N ALA A 79 6.92 0.60 0.99
CA ALA A 79 6.06 1.43 1.82
C ALA A 79 5.12 0.63 2.75
N PHE A 80 4.67 -0.54 2.32
CA PHE A 80 3.85 -1.50 3.08
C PHE A 80 4.48 -2.91 3.10
N GLY A 81 5.77 -3.02 2.83
CA GLY A 81 6.48 -4.30 2.91
C GLY A 81 6.29 -4.93 4.30
N TRP A 82 6.09 -6.26 4.36
CA TRP A 82 5.90 -7.01 5.62
C TRP A 82 4.69 -6.57 6.46
N CYS A 83 3.69 -5.94 5.86
CA CYS A 83 2.38 -5.74 6.49
C CYS A 83 1.57 -7.04 6.45
N THR A 84 2.03 -8.06 7.17
CA THR A 84 1.52 -9.44 7.09
C THR A 84 0.07 -9.58 7.57
N GLY A 85 -0.40 -8.65 8.40
CA GLY A 85 -1.79 -8.60 8.90
C GLY A 85 -2.78 -7.98 7.91
N LEU A 86 -2.32 -7.33 6.84
CA LEU A 86 -3.20 -6.61 5.91
C LEU A 86 -4.02 -7.59 5.09
N THR A 87 -5.33 -7.67 5.38
CA THR A 87 -6.23 -8.64 4.75
C THR A 87 -6.96 -8.08 3.53
N SER A 88 -7.19 -6.78 3.51
CA SER A 88 -7.84 -6.08 2.40
C SER A 88 -7.17 -4.75 2.12
N LEU A 89 -7.10 -4.39 0.84
CA LEU A 89 -6.49 -3.16 0.37
C LEU A 89 -7.36 -2.57 -0.74
N VAL A 90 -7.78 -1.32 -0.53
CA VAL A 90 -8.48 -0.54 -1.56
C VAL A 90 -7.55 0.56 -2.06
N LEU A 91 -7.13 0.43 -3.31
CA LEU A 91 -6.27 1.40 -3.97
C LEU A 91 -7.11 2.50 -4.63
N PRO A 92 -6.78 3.79 -4.46
CA PRO A 92 -7.56 4.87 -5.02
C PRO A 92 -7.40 4.96 -6.55
N SER A 93 -8.43 5.43 -7.24
CA SER A 93 -8.43 5.58 -8.71
C SER A 93 -7.40 6.60 -9.23
N SER A 94 -6.92 7.49 -8.36
CA SER A 94 -5.85 8.47 -8.65
C SER A 94 -4.47 7.84 -8.78
N LEU A 95 -4.27 6.61 -8.26
CA LEU A 95 -2.96 5.98 -8.18
C LEU A 95 -2.36 5.72 -9.57
N LYS A 96 -1.13 6.18 -9.77
CA LYS A 96 -0.38 6.09 -11.03
C LYS A 96 0.76 5.07 -10.96
N SER A 97 1.40 4.95 -9.78
CA SER A 97 2.56 4.07 -9.62
C SER A 97 2.61 3.40 -8.26
N ILE A 98 3.03 2.16 -8.28
CA ILE A 98 3.41 1.35 -7.12
C ILE A 98 4.89 0.99 -7.33
N ASP A 99 5.75 1.40 -6.41
CA ASP A 99 7.19 1.22 -6.54
C ASP A 99 7.64 -0.20 -6.15
N GLN A 100 8.93 -0.44 -6.28
CA GLN A 100 9.57 -1.72 -6.00
C GLN A 100 9.27 -2.19 -4.56
N MET A 101 8.91 -3.46 -4.40
CA MET A 101 8.66 -4.13 -3.11
C MET A 101 7.55 -3.47 -2.24
N ALA A 102 6.75 -2.56 -2.78
CA ALA A 102 5.81 -1.73 -2.00
C ALA A 102 4.87 -2.53 -1.10
N PHE A 103 4.47 -3.74 -1.49
CA PHE A 103 3.61 -4.67 -0.73
C PHE A 103 4.24 -6.06 -0.61
N GLN A 104 5.57 -6.15 -0.67
CA GLN A 104 6.25 -7.44 -0.51
C GLN A 104 5.89 -8.07 0.83
N ASP A 105 5.69 -9.39 0.85
CA ASP A 105 5.36 -10.17 2.05
C ASP A 105 4.05 -9.75 2.78
N CYS A 106 3.11 -9.09 2.08
CA CYS A 106 1.75 -8.87 2.58
C CYS A 106 0.95 -10.19 2.51
N SER A 107 1.35 -11.18 3.30
CA SER A 107 0.83 -12.55 3.22
C SER A 107 -0.64 -12.71 3.62
N GLY A 108 -1.18 -11.74 4.36
CA GLY A 108 -2.60 -11.70 4.73
C GLY A 108 -3.54 -11.24 3.62
N LEU A 109 -3.01 -10.60 2.57
CA LEU A 109 -3.82 -10.03 1.49
C LEU A 109 -4.49 -11.14 0.67
N THR A 110 -5.83 -11.12 0.59
CA THR A 110 -6.59 -12.21 -0.05
C THR A 110 -7.08 -11.87 -1.45
N SER A 111 -7.32 -10.61 -1.74
CA SER A 111 -7.78 -10.13 -3.04
C SER A 111 -7.18 -8.76 -3.35
N LEU A 112 -6.96 -8.49 -4.64
CA LEU A 112 -6.42 -7.22 -5.10
C LEU A 112 -7.10 -6.80 -6.41
N VAL A 113 -7.62 -5.58 -6.41
CA VAL A 113 -8.13 -4.91 -7.61
C VAL A 113 -7.24 -3.71 -7.88
N LEU A 114 -6.54 -3.74 -9.01
CA LEU A 114 -5.70 -2.63 -9.42
C LEU A 114 -6.50 -1.53 -10.10
N PRO A 115 -6.26 -0.25 -9.76
CA PRO A 115 -7.07 0.85 -10.29
C PRO A 115 -6.81 1.08 -11.79
N PRO A 116 -7.82 1.59 -12.53
CA PRO A 116 -7.77 1.70 -13.99
C PRO A 116 -6.73 2.67 -14.53
N ASN A 117 -6.27 3.60 -13.70
CA ASN A 117 -5.31 4.63 -14.09
C ASN A 117 -3.86 4.31 -13.71
N LEU A 118 -3.62 3.09 -13.22
CA LEU A 118 -2.28 2.65 -12.84
C LEU A 118 -1.40 2.48 -14.08
N ASN A 119 -0.23 3.11 -14.07
CA ASN A 119 0.73 3.09 -15.17
C ASN A 119 1.84 2.04 -14.96
N SER A 120 2.26 1.87 -13.70
CA SER A 120 3.40 1.00 -13.38
C SER A 120 3.28 0.30 -12.03
N ILE A 121 3.77 -0.93 -12.01
CA ILE A 121 4.01 -1.75 -10.83
C ILE A 121 5.49 -2.11 -10.84
N GLY A 122 6.20 -1.81 -9.76
CA GLY A 122 7.62 -2.05 -9.62
C GLY A 122 7.99 -3.53 -9.49
N ASN A 123 9.30 -3.78 -9.53
CA ASN A 123 9.83 -5.12 -9.31
C ASN A 123 9.47 -5.62 -7.90
N TRP A 124 9.07 -6.90 -7.79
CA TRP A 124 8.69 -7.53 -6.51
C TRP A 124 7.58 -6.80 -5.73
N ALA A 125 6.80 -5.93 -6.34
CA ALA A 125 5.85 -5.06 -5.64
C ALA A 125 4.84 -5.83 -4.77
N PHE A 126 4.41 -7.01 -5.18
CA PHE A 126 3.52 -7.93 -4.46
C PHE A 126 4.14 -9.32 -4.28
N ALA A 127 5.48 -9.41 -4.28
CA ALA A 127 6.16 -10.68 -4.06
C ALA A 127 5.76 -11.28 -2.72
N SER A 128 5.59 -12.61 -2.69
CA SER A 128 5.24 -13.37 -1.47
C SER A 128 3.91 -12.95 -0.82
N CYS A 129 2.99 -12.31 -1.56
CA CYS A 129 1.61 -12.16 -1.12
C CYS A 129 0.91 -13.53 -1.17
N SER A 130 1.32 -14.45 -0.30
CA SER A 130 0.96 -15.87 -0.39
C SER A 130 -0.52 -16.15 -0.16
N GLY A 131 -1.24 -15.24 0.52
CA GLY A 131 -2.69 -15.32 0.72
C GLY A 131 -3.53 -14.87 -0.47
N LEU A 132 -2.91 -14.22 -1.48
CA LEU A 132 -3.63 -13.64 -2.60
C LEU A 132 -4.26 -14.73 -3.49
N THR A 133 -5.59 -14.78 -3.53
CA THR A 133 -6.35 -15.78 -4.28
C THR A 133 -6.87 -15.25 -5.62
N SER A 134 -7.10 -13.95 -5.71
CA SER A 134 -7.64 -13.30 -6.91
C SER A 134 -6.97 -11.96 -7.18
N LEU A 135 -6.72 -11.68 -8.46
CA LEU A 135 -6.11 -10.45 -8.95
C LEU A 135 -6.89 -9.93 -10.14
N VAL A 136 -7.28 -8.65 -10.07
CA VAL A 136 -7.88 -7.94 -11.22
C VAL A 136 -6.89 -6.88 -11.71
N LEU A 137 -6.41 -7.06 -12.93
CA LEU A 137 -5.53 -6.11 -13.61
C LEU A 137 -6.35 -5.08 -14.40
N PRO A 138 -5.86 -3.84 -14.55
CA PRO A 138 -6.49 -2.89 -15.47
C PRO A 138 -6.37 -3.37 -16.91
N SER A 139 -7.38 -3.07 -17.73
CA SER A 139 -7.42 -3.46 -19.15
C SER A 139 -6.50 -2.63 -20.05
N LYS A 140 -5.94 -1.53 -19.55
CA LYS A 140 -5.06 -0.62 -20.30
C LYS A 140 -3.66 -0.62 -19.70
N GLY A 141 -2.68 -0.73 -20.58
CA GLY A 141 -1.25 -0.37 -20.54
C GLY A 141 -0.58 -0.19 -19.19
N VAL A 142 -0.75 -1.11 -18.22
CA VAL A 142 0.07 -1.11 -17.02
C VAL A 142 1.39 -1.84 -17.31
N SER A 143 2.51 -1.23 -16.94
CA SER A 143 3.81 -1.89 -16.92
C SER A 143 3.95 -2.69 -15.62
N ILE A 144 4.26 -3.97 -15.73
CA ILE A 144 4.47 -4.85 -14.56
C ILE A 144 5.94 -5.23 -14.50
N GLY A 145 6.59 -4.90 -13.39
CA GLY A 145 8.00 -5.16 -13.15
C GLY A 145 8.32 -6.64 -12.97
N ASN A 146 9.62 -6.95 -12.97
CA ASN A 146 10.10 -8.31 -12.79
C ASN A 146 9.68 -8.86 -11.41
N TYR A 147 9.21 -10.10 -11.39
CA TYR A 147 8.83 -10.82 -10.16
C TYR A 147 7.73 -10.12 -9.34
N ALA A 148 6.96 -9.22 -9.94
CA ALA A 148 5.96 -8.41 -9.22
C ALA A 148 4.99 -9.24 -8.38
N PHE A 149 4.63 -10.45 -8.81
CA PHE A 149 3.73 -11.39 -8.11
C PHE A 149 4.38 -12.74 -7.83
N VAL A 150 5.71 -12.82 -7.80
CA VAL A 150 6.40 -14.07 -7.46
C VAL A 150 6.02 -14.52 -6.06
N GLY A 151 5.83 -15.82 -5.85
CA GLY A 151 5.46 -16.35 -4.52
C GLY A 151 4.01 -16.11 -4.11
N CYS A 152 3.14 -15.59 -4.98
CA CYS A 152 1.68 -15.55 -4.75
C CYS A 152 1.08 -16.96 -4.92
N THR A 153 1.43 -17.87 -4.00
CA THR A 153 1.18 -19.32 -4.15
C THR A 153 -0.28 -19.73 -4.11
N SER A 154 -1.15 -18.87 -3.57
CA SER A 154 -2.60 -19.11 -3.51
C SER A 154 -3.36 -18.54 -4.71
N LEU A 155 -2.69 -17.87 -5.66
CA LEU A 155 -3.36 -17.19 -6.76
C LEU A 155 -4.04 -18.18 -7.71
N LYS A 156 -5.37 -18.14 -7.74
CA LYS A 156 -6.24 -19.03 -8.53
C LYS A 156 -6.93 -18.30 -9.68
N SER A 157 -7.09 -16.99 -9.55
CA SER A 157 -7.87 -16.19 -10.51
C SER A 157 -7.10 -14.93 -10.88
N LEU A 158 -6.90 -14.75 -12.19
CA LEU A 158 -6.37 -13.53 -12.80
C LEU A 158 -7.38 -13.06 -13.84
N THR A 159 -7.91 -11.86 -13.67
CA THR A 159 -8.87 -11.27 -14.61
C THR A 159 -8.43 -9.86 -14.99
N PHE A 160 -9.04 -9.35 -16.06
CA PHE A 160 -8.84 -7.97 -16.47
C PHE A 160 -10.14 -7.18 -16.24
N SER A 161 -10.02 -5.95 -15.74
CA SER A 161 -11.17 -5.07 -15.64
C SER A 161 -11.76 -4.88 -17.04
N SER A 162 -13.09 -5.05 -17.20
CA SER A 162 -13.74 -4.77 -18.47
C SER A 162 -13.54 -3.30 -18.84
N CYS A 163 -13.12 -3.03 -20.09
CA CYS A 163 -13.29 -1.70 -20.64
C CYS A 163 -14.79 -1.38 -20.61
N PRO A 164 -15.20 -0.19 -20.11
CA PRO A 164 -16.57 0.23 -20.38
C PRO A 164 -16.77 0.18 -21.90
N ASN A 165 -17.74 -0.60 -22.35
CA ASN A 165 -18.15 -0.57 -23.75
C ASN A 165 -18.57 0.87 -24.08
N TRP A 166 -17.98 1.42 -25.11
CA TRP A 166 -18.33 2.72 -25.68
C TRP A 166 -19.77 2.71 -26.19
#